data_ba32ead279e08c2b4c1ae34725f0924b
#
_entry.id   ba32ead279e08c2b4c1ae34725f0924b
#
_cell.length_a   1.000
_cell.length_b   1.000
_cell.length_c   1.000
_cell.angle_alpha   90.00
_cell.angle_beta   90.00
_cell.angle_gamma   90.00
#
_symmetry.space_group_name_H-M   'P 1'
#
loop_
_entity.id
_entity.type
_entity.pdbx_description
1 polymer ?
#
loop_
_entity_poly.entity_id
_entity_poly.type
_entity_poly.pdbx_seq_one_letter_code
_entity_poly.pdbx_strand_id
1 'polypeptide(L)'
;RVQVRLNELLGLPEDWGICPTCDGHGSVEKYPGQRADAEAWERTDPPTGDGWQLWETVSEGSPISPVFATADGLIDWMTTPAAKWGAVGPWTREQAAAFVNGPGWAPTGIATASTGWVDGVSAVSLNIGGAE
;
A
#
# COMPACT_ATOMS: atom_id res chain seq x y z
N ARG A 1 -8.70 9.00 -27.29
CA ARG A 1 -9.35 9.97 -28.23
C ARG A 1 -8.38 11.04 -28.72
N VAL A 2 -7.37 11.42 -27.95
CA VAL A 2 -6.29 12.32 -28.41
C VAL A 2 -5.43 11.63 -29.49
N GLN A 3 -5.16 10.33 -29.34
CA GLN A 3 -4.39 9.56 -30.30
C GLN A 3 -5.06 9.49 -31.68
N VAL A 4 -6.37 9.23 -31.73
CA VAL A 4 -7.15 9.19 -33.00
C VAL A 4 -7.01 10.49 -33.76
N ARG A 5 -7.12 11.64 -33.07
CA ARG A 5 -7.02 12.97 -33.70
C ARG A 5 -5.59 13.28 -34.19
N LEU A 6 -4.58 12.77 -33.51
CA LEU A 6 -3.19 12.88 -33.96
C LEU A 6 -2.94 12.03 -35.21
N ASN A 7 -3.50 10.81 -35.25
CA ASN A 7 -3.38 9.93 -36.39
C ASN A 7 -4.03 10.57 -37.65
N GLU A 8 -5.22 11.15 -37.50
CA GLU A 8 -5.88 11.90 -38.59
C GLU A 8 -5.00 13.05 -39.13
N LEU A 9 -4.44 13.88 -38.23
CA LEU A 9 -3.59 15.02 -38.60
C LEU A 9 -2.31 14.58 -39.30
N LEU A 10 -1.80 13.40 -38.99
CA LEU A 10 -0.57 12.83 -39.58
C LEU A 10 -0.87 11.92 -40.79
N GLY A 11 -2.13 11.72 -41.17
CA GLY A 11 -2.53 10.81 -42.25
C GLY A 11 -2.24 9.36 -41.96
N LEU A 12 -2.21 8.96 -40.69
CA LEU A 12 -1.97 7.60 -40.24
C LEU A 12 -3.30 6.84 -40.08
N PRO A 13 -3.32 5.50 -40.15
CA PRO A 13 -4.49 4.70 -39.81
C PRO A 13 -5.03 5.04 -38.42
N GLU A 14 -6.35 4.93 -38.21
CA GLU A 14 -7.00 5.27 -36.94
C GLU A 14 -6.46 4.44 -35.78
N ASP A 15 -6.12 3.18 -36.04
CA ASP A 15 -5.57 2.19 -35.11
C ASP A 15 -4.04 2.25 -34.98
N TRP A 16 -3.37 3.22 -35.64
CA TRP A 16 -1.94 3.37 -35.54
C TRP A 16 -1.49 3.57 -34.09
N GLY A 17 -0.55 2.71 -33.65
CA GLY A 17 -0.03 2.73 -32.27
C GLY A 17 -0.88 1.94 -31.27
N ILE A 18 -1.99 1.34 -31.71
CA ILE A 18 -2.77 0.42 -30.89
C ILE A 18 -2.21 -1.00 -31.05
N CYS A 19 -1.82 -1.60 -29.97
CA CYS A 19 -1.35 -3.00 -29.98
C CYS A 19 -2.53 -3.94 -30.24
N PRO A 20 -2.50 -4.77 -31.32
CA PRO A 20 -3.62 -5.66 -31.64
C PRO A 20 -3.79 -6.80 -30.61
N THR A 21 -2.80 -7.06 -29.77
CA THR A 21 -2.87 -8.11 -28.75
C THR A 21 -3.64 -7.67 -27.51
N CYS A 22 -3.51 -6.41 -27.12
CA CYS A 22 -4.14 -5.88 -25.91
C CYS A 22 -5.12 -4.73 -26.18
N ASP A 23 -5.37 -4.43 -27.45
CA ASP A 23 -6.25 -3.35 -27.90
C ASP A 23 -5.97 -2.00 -27.22
N GLY A 24 -4.67 -1.69 -27.07
CA GLY A 24 -4.19 -0.48 -26.40
C GLY A 24 -4.26 -0.47 -24.88
N HIS A 25 -4.71 -1.54 -24.24
CA HIS A 25 -4.84 -1.63 -22.77
C HIS A 25 -3.51 -1.86 -22.03
N GLY A 26 -2.41 -2.17 -22.74
CA GLY A 26 -1.10 -2.42 -22.15
C GLY A 26 -0.93 -3.79 -21.48
N SER A 27 -2.02 -4.53 -21.30
CA SER A 27 -2.03 -5.89 -20.71
C SER A 27 -3.13 -6.72 -21.34
N VAL A 28 -2.97 -8.05 -21.29
CA VAL A 28 -3.99 -9.03 -21.67
C VAL A 28 -4.55 -9.70 -20.43
N GLU A 29 -5.82 -10.10 -20.49
CA GLU A 29 -6.44 -10.85 -19.42
C GLU A 29 -5.79 -12.24 -19.26
N LYS A 30 -5.50 -12.62 -18.03
CA LYS A 30 -5.00 -13.96 -17.69
C LYS A 30 -6.12 -15.00 -17.78
N TYR A 31 -7.37 -14.58 -17.56
CA TYR A 31 -8.57 -15.38 -17.72
C TYR A 31 -9.72 -14.48 -18.23
N PRO A 32 -10.71 -15.01 -18.93
CA PRO A 32 -11.85 -14.22 -19.43
C PRO A 32 -12.57 -13.50 -18.28
N GLY A 33 -12.79 -12.20 -18.43
CA GLY A 33 -13.51 -11.38 -17.44
C GLY A 33 -12.64 -10.74 -16.37
N GLN A 34 -11.32 -11.00 -16.34
CA GLN A 34 -10.42 -10.39 -15.34
C GLN A 34 -10.50 -8.86 -15.29
N ARG A 35 -10.68 -8.20 -16.43
CA ARG A 35 -10.82 -6.75 -16.49
C ARG A 35 -12.12 -6.28 -15.86
N ALA A 36 -13.23 -6.98 -16.16
CA ALA A 36 -14.52 -6.68 -15.56
C ALA A 36 -14.48 -6.86 -14.03
N ASP A 37 -13.80 -7.90 -13.54
CA ASP A 37 -13.60 -8.13 -12.11
C ASP A 37 -12.78 -7.01 -11.48
N ALA A 38 -11.72 -6.56 -12.17
CA ALA A 38 -10.88 -5.45 -11.69
C ALA A 38 -11.61 -4.09 -11.71
N GLU A 39 -12.46 -3.85 -12.70
CA GLU A 39 -13.30 -2.63 -12.79
C GLU A 39 -14.43 -2.63 -11.75
N ALA A 40 -14.94 -3.81 -11.40
CA ALA A 40 -15.97 -3.99 -10.37
C ALA A 40 -15.40 -4.04 -8.95
N TRP A 41 -14.07 -4.06 -8.81
CA TRP A 41 -13.43 -4.14 -7.49
C TRP A 41 -13.72 -2.88 -6.67
N GLU A 42 -14.22 -3.08 -5.46
CA GLU A 42 -14.43 -2.03 -4.47
C GLU A 42 -13.37 -2.12 -3.38
N ARG A 43 -12.86 -0.97 -2.98
CA ARG A 43 -11.88 -0.90 -1.89
C ARG A 43 -12.49 -1.42 -0.61
N THR A 44 -11.81 -2.36 0.04
CA THR A 44 -12.18 -2.85 1.37
C THR A 44 -11.42 -2.03 2.41
N ASP A 45 -12.15 -1.34 3.27
CA ASP A 45 -11.56 -0.68 4.43
C ASP A 45 -11.22 -1.70 5.53
N PRO A 46 -10.20 -1.42 6.38
CA PRO A 46 -9.90 -2.25 7.51
C PRO A 46 -11.14 -2.47 8.39
N PRO A 47 -11.37 -3.69 8.91
CA PRO A 47 -12.51 -3.96 9.78
C PRO A 47 -12.42 -3.12 11.05
N THR A 48 -13.56 -2.65 11.53
CA THR A 48 -13.70 -1.98 12.83
C THR A 48 -14.22 -2.96 13.88
N GLY A 49 -13.78 -2.84 15.13
CA GLY A 49 -14.21 -3.70 16.23
C GLY A 49 -13.39 -3.46 17.49
N ASP A 50 -13.64 -4.27 18.51
CA ASP A 50 -13.06 -4.13 19.85
C ASP A 50 -11.61 -4.68 19.95
N GLY A 51 -10.99 -4.99 18.82
CA GLY A 51 -9.63 -5.55 18.76
C GLY A 51 -8.63 -4.63 18.12
N TRP A 52 -7.36 -4.97 18.28
CA TRP A 52 -6.22 -4.29 17.70
C TRP A 52 -5.56 -5.17 16.66
N GLN A 53 -5.36 -4.66 15.45
CA GLN A 53 -4.74 -5.37 14.35
C GLN A 53 -3.88 -4.42 13.52
N LEU A 54 -2.69 -4.87 13.14
CA LEU A 54 -1.88 -4.16 12.17
C LEU A 54 -2.40 -4.50 10.76
N TRP A 55 -2.73 -3.46 9.99
CA TRP A 55 -3.31 -3.59 8.67
C TRP A 55 -2.47 -2.85 7.64
N GLU A 56 -2.18 -3.49 6.52
CA GLU A 56 -1.63 -2.84 5.35
C GLU A 56 -2.76 -2.15 4.57
N THR A 57 -2.54 -0.89 4.18
CA THR A 57 -3.52 -0.10 3.40
C THR A 57 -3.07 0.14 1.95
N VAL A 58 -1.93 -0.44 1.56
CA VAL A 58 -1.42 -0.38 0.20
C VAL A 58 -2.12 -1.44 -0.65
N SER A 59 -2.36 -1.15 -1.93
CA SER A 59 -3.10 -2.02 -2.84
C SER A 59 -4.52 -2.31 -2.34
N GLU A 60 -4.85 -3.57 -2.16
CA GLU A 60 -6.18 -4.05 -1.76
C GLU A 60 -6.41 -3.98 -0.24
N GLY A 61 -5.34 -3.75 0.51
CA GLY A 61 -5.36 -3.82 1.96
C GLY A 61 -5.38 -5.27 2.47
N SER A 62 -4.59 -5.54 3.51
CA SER A 62 -4.59 -6.86 4.14
C SER A 62 -4.14 -6.82 5.60
N PRO A 63 -4.61 -7.76 6.44
CA PRO A 63 -4.13 -7.88 7.81
C PRO A 63 -2.69 -8.39 7.82
N ILE A 64 -1.81 -7.69 8.54
CA ILE A 64 -0.42 -8.11 8.75
C ILE A 64 -0.30 -8.93 10.03
N SER A 65 -1.12 -8.62 11.04
CA SER A 65 -1.08 -9.30 12.34
C SER A 65 -2.37 -10.08 12.63
N PRO A 66 -2.33 -11.02 13.59
CA PRO A 66 -3.55 -11.46 14.27
C PRO A 66 -4.28 -10.30 14.96
N VAL A 67 -5.53 -10.53 15.37
CA VAL A 67 -6.30 -9.59 16.22
C VAL A 67 -5.92 -9.80 17.67
N PHE A 68 -5.67 -8.72 18.40
CA PHE A 68 -5.36 -8.70 19.82
C PHE A 68 -6.47 -7.97 20.60
N ALA A 69 -6.78 -8.45 21.80
CA ALA A 69 -7.78 -7.82 22.66
C ALA A 69 -7.32 -6.46 23.22
N THR A 70 -6.02 -6.17 23.23
CA THR A 70 -5.44 -4.95 23.80
C THR A 70 -4.35 -4.36 22.90
N ALA A 71 -4.14 -3.06 23.01
CA ALA A 71 -3.03 -2.37 22.35
C ALA A 71 -1.67 -2.96 22.74
N ASP A 72 -1.49 -3.28 24.04
CA ASP A 72 -0.26 -3.91 24.54
C ASP A 72 0.01 -5.26 23.89
N GLY A 73 -1.02 -6.06 23.65
CA GLY A 73 -0.89 -7.33 22.94
C GLY A 73 -0.38 -7.15 21.50
N LEU A 74 -0.86 -6.15 20.79
CA LEU A 74 -0.34 -5.79 19.48
C LEU A 74 1.10 -5.28 19.56
N ILE A 75 1.40 -4.39 20.52
CA ILE A 75 2.75 -3.86 20.76
C ILE A 75 3.74 -5.01 21.02
N ASP A 76 3.38 -5.95 21.91
CA ASP A 76 4.23 -7.10 22.20
C ASP A 76 4.48 -7.96 20.96
N TRP A 77 3.44 -8.23 20.17
CA TRP A 77 3.59 -8.98 18.92
C TRP A 77 4.50 -8.26 17.92
N MET A 78 4.41 -6.93 17.80
CA MET A 78 5.24 -6.13 16.88
C MET A 78 6.75 -6.22 17.19
N THR A 79 7.13 -6.64 18.41
CA THR A 79 8.54 -6.87 18.79
C THR A 79 9.04 -8.27 18.43
N THR A 80 8.19 -9.17 18.01
CA THR A 80 8.54 -10.55 17.68
C THR A 80 9.04 -10.72 16.25
N PRO A 81 9.83 -11.76 15.95
CA PRO A 81 10.22 -12.06 14.58
C PRO A 81 9.05 -12.32 13.63
N ALA A 82 7.84 -12.62 14.15
CA ALA A 82 6.63 -12.81 13.36
C ALA A 82 6.11 -11.48 12.77
N ALA A 83 6.44 -10.34 13.38
CA ALA A 83 6.06 -9.01 12.93
C ALA A 83 6.95 -8.49 11.79
N LYS A 84 7.29 -9.37 10.86
CA LYS A 84 8.13 -9.02 9.71
C LYS A 84 7.26 -8.88 8.46
N TRP A 85 7.28 -7.70 7.88
CA TRP A 85 6.62 -7.42 6.61
C TRP A 85 7.67 -7.02 5.55
N GLY A 86 8.02 -7.93 4.67
CA GLY A 86 9.13 -7.74 3.74
C GLY A 86 10.47 -7.55 4.46
N ALA A 87 11.08 -6.38 4.26
CA ALA A 87 12.33 -5.96 4.92
C ALA A 87 12.08 -5.13 6.20
N VAL A 88 10.80 -4.90 6.58
CA VAL A 88 10.40 -4.03 7.68
C VAL A 88 10.06 -4.88 8.91
N GLY A 89 10.40 -4.36 10.11
CA GLY A 89 10.23 -5.05 11.39
C GLY A 89 11.28 -6.18 11.63
N PRO A 90 11.26 -6.83 12.80
CA PRO A 90 10.47 -6.43 13.97
C PRO A 90 10.94 -5.06 14.52
N TRP A 91 10.05 -4.41 15.25
CA TRP A 91 10.30 -3.10 15.84
C TRP A 91 10.70 -3.21 17.30
N THR A 92 11.34 -2.18 17.86
CA THR A 92 11.50 -2.08 19.31
C THR A 92 10.16 -1.81 19.98
N ARG A 93 10.02 -2.16 21.27
CA ARG A 93 8.81 -1.86 22.03
C ARG A 93 8.46 -0.36 22.03
N GLU A 94 9.47 0.49 22.08
CA GLU A 94 9.32 1.94 22.03
C GLU A 94 8.74 2.41 20.69
N GLN A 95 9.26 1.90 19.57
CA GLN A 95 8.76 2.19 18.24
C GLN A 95 7.32 1.71 18.06
N ALA A 96 7.03 0.47 18.45
CA ALA A 96 5.68 -0.10 18.38
C ALA A 96 4.70 0.70 19.25
N ALA A 97 5.07 1.05 20.49
CA ALA A 97 4.23 1.84 21.38
C ALA A 97 3.99 3.25 20.85
N ALA A 98 5.01 3.93 20.31
CA ALA A 98 4.86 5.24 19.71
C ALA A 98 3.87 5.23 18.53
N PHE A 99 3.91 4.18 17.71
CA PHE A 99 2.99 4.02 16.59
C PHE A 99 1.55 3.69 17.05
N VAL A 100 1.39 2.66 17.87
CA VAL A 100 0.06 2.15 18.27
C VAL A 100 -0.70 3.15 19.17
N ASN A 101 -0.02 3.79 20.11
CA ASN A 101 -0.62 4.77 21.03
C ASN A 101 -0.61 6.20 20.46
N GLY A 102 0.05 6.42 19.35
CA GLY A 102 0.16 7.71 18.67
C GLY A 102 -0.78 7.80 17.47
N PRO A 103 -0.25 8.04 16.25
CA PRO A 103 -1.09 8.27 15.07
C PRO A 103 -1.84 7.02 14.59
N GLY A 104 -1.38 5.81 14.91
CA GLY A 104 -1.97 4.57 14.44
C GLY A 104 -1.90 4.37 12.91
N TRP A 105 -1.21 5.28 12.23
CA TRP A 105 -0.97 5.22 10.78
C TRP A 105 0.45 5.71 10.47
N ALA A 106 1.05 5.08 9.49
CA ALA A 106 2.35 5.50 8.97
C ALA A 106 2.46 5.15 7.47
N PRO A 107 3.21 5.93 6.68
CA PRO A 107 3.56 5.51 5.32
C PRO A 107 4.46 4.26 5.37
N THR A 108 4.64 3.57 4.24
CA THR A 108 5.57 2.43 4.15
C THR A 108 6.98 2.79 4.59
N GLY A 109 7.43 3.98 4.22
CA GLY A 109 8.73 4.51 4.64
C GLY A 109 8.90 5.96 4.25
N ILE A 110 9.90 6.60 4.85
CA ILE A 110 10.29 7.99 4.61
C ILE A 110 11.77 8.01 4.24
N ALA A 111 12.12 8.78 3.22
CA ALA A 111 13.51 9.02 2.86
C ALA A 111 13.87 10.49 3.07
N THR A 112 14.93 10.76 3.82
CA THR A 112 15.49 12.11 3.99
C THR A 112 16.98 12.14 3.67
N ALA A 113 17.52 13.33 3.38
CA ALA A 113 18.94 13.48 3.11
C ALA A 113 19.82 13.16 4.33
N SER A 114 19.29 13.31 5.53
CA SER A 114 20.03 13.12 6.80
C SER A 114 19.93 11.71 7.36
N THR A 115 18.78 11.03 7.17
CA THR A 115 18.53 9.71 7.77
C THR A 115 18.55 8.57 6.76
N GLY A 116 18.57 8.87 5.45
CA GLY A 116 18.34 7.88 4.44
C GLY A 116 16.89 7.36 4.47
N TRP A 117 16.68 6.10 4.11
CA TRP A 117 15.37 5.47 4.18
C TRP A 117 15.11 4.88 5.58
N VAL A 118 13.94 5.19 6.14
CA VAL A 118 13.46 4.67 7.42
C VAL A 118 12.03 4.18 7.20
N ASP A 119 11.67 3.00 7.72
CA ASP A 119 10.28 2.54 7.67
C ASP A 119 9.35 3.45 8.49
N GLY A 120 8.07 3.49 8.09
CA GLY A 120 7.13 4.45 8.63
C GLY A 120 6.86 4.29 10.14
N VAL A 121 6.83 3.06 10.66
CA VAL A 121 6.61 2.80 12.08
C VAL A 121 7.80 3.31 12.90
N SER A 122 9.02 3.04 12.45
CA SER A 122 10.23 3.59 13.08
C SER A 122 10.29 5.10 13.00
N ALA A 123 9.87 5.69 11.87
CA ALA A 123 9.87 7.14 11.68
C ALA A 123 8.95 7.88 12.66
N VAL A 124 7.82 7.28 13.06
CA VAL A 124 6.92 7.83 14.09
C VAL A 124 7.64 8.03 15.41
N SER A 125 8.43 7.05 15.86
CA SER A 125 9.17 7.13 17.12
C SER A 125 10.30 8.17 17.08
N LEU A 126 10.82 8.46 15.88
CA LEU A 126 11.87 9.45 15.65
C LEU A 126 11.30 10.85 15.36
N ASN A 127 9.97 11.00 15.35
CA ASN A 127 9.26 12.24 14.97
C ASN A 127 9.72 12.80 13.60
N ILE A 128 10.04 11.90 12.66
CA ILE A 128 10.44 12.26 11.29
C ILE A 128 9.19 12.46 10.46
N GLY A 129 9.05 13.63 9.84
CA GLY A 129 7.95 13.95 8.93
C GLY A 129 6.67 14.42 9.62
N GLY A 130 6.70 14.74 10.89
CA GLY A 130 5.66 15.53 11.55
C GLY A 130 5.65 16.93 10.92
N ALA A 131 4.58 17.26 10.19
CA ALA A 131 4.33 18.62 9.74
C ALA A 131 4.06 19.49 10.97
N GLU A 132 4.78 20.61 11.08
CA GLU A 132 4.36 21.75 11.90
C GLU A 132 3.06 22.35 11.36
#